data_07c4ec8bee237e13f0ee088b9dcf8982
#
_entry.id   07c4ec8bee237e13f0ee088b9dcf8982
#
_cell.length_a   1.000
_cell.length_b   1.000
_cell.length_c   1.000
_cell.angle_alpha   90.00
_cell.angle_beta   90.00
_cell.angle_gamma   90.00
#
_symmetry.space_group_name_H-M   'P 1'
#
loop_
_entity.id
_entity.type
_entity.pdbx_description
1 polymer ?
#
loop_
_entity_poly.entity_id
_entity_poly.type
_entity_poly.pdbx_seq_one_letter_code
_entity_poly.pdbx_strand_id
1 'polypeptide(L)'
;MPFSFIHYIISFSKKDNFLKKDAFHAGMRRKRLLGAGAAACLIPALVLGGCGTGRAQGEDERFRQYTREVFCQEISSDLVSLHYTLKEPEKYGISGAPAVFGEFTVDSAQIKAACENMETALTAFSYDDLNIQNRITYDILEYYLEAAEESADYLLYDEPLGLVSGVQTQLPVILSEYQFYDRGDVEDYLKLMQSTPDYIDSLIQFERQKSEAGLFMADYAADTVIEQCSAFLEMGDGNYLYSTFSDRIAGLDELTEEEKSDYIEDNALMMEDCVYPAYQTLLAAVEELKATGQNEKGLCYLPEGKAYYEMVVRQSTGTEQTVRELEDLARRQIVEDLEAMESIVGITRGEAQETAASMGKSDAELILSELREGISAAFPEYPDTALEVKYVPEAMEEHLSPAFYMIPAIDNTQENVIYINQAQMGDDLTLFTTLAHEGFPGHLYQTVFYEGTDPDPVRNLFSFGGYVEGWATYAEMCSYYLTPLSKEQATLLQKNASIILALYALADMGIHYEGWSRMDAVAFFSNYGITDADTVERIYELIIGSPGNYLKYYIGYVQFLELKKEWVREEKEEFSQKKFHEAVLTVGPAPFDIVEEYMWEITADSGADE
;
A
#
# COMPACT_ATOMS: atom_id res chain seq x y z
N MET A 1 -3.14 -15.71 34.14
CA MET A 1 -1.78 -15.36 33.64
C MET A 1 -1.01 -14.64 34.75
N PRO A 2 0.28 -14.93 35.00
CA PRO A 2 1.01 -14.24 36.07
C PRO A 2 1.31 -12.80 35.64
N PHE A 3 1.01 -11.84 36.48
CA PHE A 3 1.14 -10.38 36.32
C PHE A 3 2.55 -9.89 35.87
N SER A 4 3.58 -10.73 35.95
CA SER A 4 4.96 -10.35 35.60
C SER A 4 5.25 -10.32 34.09
N PHE A 5 4.44 -10.96 33.26
CA PHE A 5 4.59 -10.99 31.79
C PHE A 5 4.11 -9.69 31.13
N ILE A 6 3.04 -9.12 31.67
CA ILE A 6 2.42 -7.88 31.19
C ILE A 6 3.39 -6.68 31.27
N HIS A 7 4.29 -6.67 32.26
CA HIS A 7 5.29 -5.59 32.41
C HIS A 7 6.37 -5.57 31.30
N TYR A 8 6.63 -6.71 30.65
CA TYR A 8 7.62 -6.78 29.56
C TYR A 8 7.07 -6.19 28.25
N ILE A 9 5.78 -6.36 28.00
CA ILE A 9 5.07 -5.77 26.85
C ILE A 9 5.00 -4.24 26.99
N ILE A 10 4.86 -3.71 28.22
CA ILE A 10 4.63 -2.28 28.51
C ILE A 10 5.86 -1.40 28.27
N SER A 11 7.08 -1.93 28.41
CA SER A 11 8.31 -1.12 28.32
C SER A 11 8.57 -0.56 26.91
N PHE A 12 8.00 -1.16 25.89
CA PHE A 12 8.17 -0.77 24.48
C PHE A 12 7.01 0.04 23.89
N SER A 13 5.85 0.08 24.55
CA SER A 13 4.64 0.76 24.06
C SER A 13 4.70 2.31 24.10
N LYS A 14 5.79 2.90 24.59
CA LYS A 14 5.91 4.36 24.73
C LYS A 14 6.33 5.11 23.45
N LYS A 15 6.45 4.44 22.32
CA LYS A 15 6.82 5.10 21.05
C LYS A 15 5.71 4.92 20.02
N ASP A 16 4.95 5.98 19.85
CA ASP A 16 3.80 6.15 18.94
C ASP A 16 4.11 5.98 17.42
N ASN A 17 5.29 5.51 17.06
CA ASN A 17 5.77 5.47 15.67
C ASN A 17 5.10 4.41 14.78
N PHE A 18 4.43 3.43 15.37
CA PHE A 18 3.72 2.40 14.59
C PHE A 18 2.44 2.92 13.91
N LEU A 19 1.86 3.98 14.45
CA LEU A 19 0.59 4.55 13.98
C LEU A 19 0.72 5.35 12.67
N LYS A 20 1.94 5.69 12.26
CA LYS A 20 2.20 6.56 11.10
C LYS A 20 2.82 5.84 9.88
N LYS A 21 3.04 4.52 9.94
CA LYS A 21 3.73 3.77 8.86
C LYS A 21 3.00 3.73 7.50
N ASP A 22 1.76 4.18 7.40
CA ASP A 22 0.83 3.63 6.41
C ASP A 22 0.38 4.56 5.28
N ALA A 23 0.81 5.83 5.26
CA ALA A 23 0.11 6.81 4.43
C ALA A 23 0.45 6.73 2.94
N PHE A 24 1.66 6.30 2.56
CA PHE A 24 2.16 6.56 1.21
C PHE A 24 1.92 5.43 0.19
N HIS A 25 2.19 4.17 0.56
CA HIS A 25 2.13 3.05 -0.40
C HIS A 25 0.70 2.64 -0.80
N ALA A 26 -0.23 2.66 0.13
CA ALA A 26 -1.62 2.28 -0.13
C ALA A 26 -2.38 3.31 -0.98
N GLY A 27 -1.99 4.58 -0.89
CA GLY A 27 -2.71 5.68 -1.53
C GLY A 27 -2.55 5.73 -3.04
N MET A 28 -1.36 5.49 -3.59
CA MET A 28 -1.13 5.60 -5.02
C MET A 28 -1.65 4.39 -5.81
N ARG A 29 -1.54 3.16 -5.29
CA ARG A 29 -2.04 1.97 -6.00
C ARG A 29 -3.52 1.68 -5.75
N ARG A 30 -4.04 1.91 -4.54
CA ARG A 30 -5.45 1.62 -4.20
C ARG A 30 -6.44 2.56 -4.90
N LYS A 31 -6.04 3.82 -5.17
CA LYS A 31 -6.88 4.81 -5.89
C LYS A 31 -6.89 4.62 -7.41
N ARG A 32 -5.97 3.85 -7.98
CA ARG A 32 -5.92 3.61 -9.43
C ARG A 32 -7.09 2.78 -9.97
N LEU A 33 -7.76 1.98 -9.12
CA LEU A 33 -8.79 1.05 -9.59
C LEU A 33 -10.17 1.24 -8.96
N LEU A 34 -10.29 1.94 -7.81
CA LEU A 34 -11.57 2.10 -7.10
C LEU A 34 -11.99 3.56 -6.85
N GLY A 35 -11.09 4.53 -7.02
CA GLY A 35 -11.36 5.92 -6.68
C GLY A 35 -11.08 6.95 -7.78
N ALA A 36 -10.30 6.61 -8.78
CA ALA A 36 -10.30 7.38 -10.02
C ALA A 36 -11.49 6.88 -10.81
N GLY A 37 -12.41 7.78 -11.12
CA GLY A 37 -13.63 7.46 -11.82
C GLY A 37 -13.38 6.40 -12.87
N ALA A 38 -14.23 5.41 -12.91
CA ALA A 38 -14.31 4.52 -14.06
C ALA A 38 -14.50 5.42 -15.28
N ALA A 39 -13.40 5.98 -15.76
CA ALA A 39 -13.36 6.48 -17.12
C ALA A 39 -13.92 5.32 -17.91
N ALA A 40 -15.04 5.53 -18.55
CA ALA A 40 -15.76 4.49 -19.24
C ALA A 40 -14.75 3.73 -20.07
N CYS A 41 -14.28 2.59 -19.55
CA CYS A 41 -13.53 1.63 -20.32
C CYS A 41 -14.50 1.15 -21.40
N LEU A 42 -14.68 1.97 -22.40
CA LEU A 42 -15.17 1.51 -23.70
C LEU A 42 -14.07 0.60 -24.23
N ILE A 43 -14.01 -0.62 -23.69
CA ILE A 43 -13.27 -1.67 -24.37
C ILE A 43 -13.86 -1.70 -25.76
N PRO A 44 -13.12 -1.31 -26.81
CA PRO A 44 -13.59 -1.54 -28.15
C PRO A 44 -13.90 -3.03 -28.19
N ALA A 45 -15.14 -3.39 -28.48
CA ALA A 45 -15.50 -4.78 -28.70
C ALA A 45 -14.43 -5.34 -29.63
N LEU A 46 -13.53 -6.17 -29.07
CA LEU A 46 -12.53 -6.86 -29.84
C LEU A 46 -13.30 -7.62 -30.92
N VAL A 47 -13.41 -7.01 -32.09
CA VAL A 47 -13.84 -7.71 -33.27
C VAL A 47 -12.73 -8.74 -33.51
N LEU A 48 -12.96 -9.96 -33.05
CA LEU A 48 -12.20 -11.16 -33.40
C LEU A 48 -12.34 -11.40 -34.93
N GLY A 49 -11.96 -10.40 -35.70
CA GLY A 49 -12.02 -10.33 -37.15
C GLY A 49 -10.63 -10.31 -37.77
N GLY A 50 -9.76 -11.18 -37.35
CA GLY A 50 -8.49 -11.45 -38.03
C GLY A 50 -8.67 -12.40 -39.19
N CYS A 51 -9.25 -11.97 -40.30
CA CYS A 51 -9.01 -12.60 -41.60
C CYS A 51 -7.64 -12.16 -42.13
N GLY A 52 -6.57 -12.71 -41.58
CA GLY A 52 -5.22 -12.64 -42.10
C GLY A 52 -4.66 -14.05 -42.20
N THR A 53 -4.17 -14.45 -43.38
CA THR A 53 -3.49 -15.70 -43.64
C THR A 53 -2.13 -15.78 -42.93
N GLY A 54 -2.14 -15.80 -41.61
CA GLY A 54 -1.02 -16.01 -40.71
C GLY A 54 -1.27 -17.26 -39.86
N ARG A 55 -0.22 -17.94 -39.42
CA ARG A 55 -0.25 -19.03 -38.44
C ARG A 55 -1.21 -18.63 -37.31
N ALA A 56 -2.13 -19.54 -36.94
CA ALA A 56 -2.96 -19.32 -35.77
C ALA A 56 -2.05 -18.94 -34.56
N GLN A 57 -2.24 -17.78 -33.98
CA GLN A 57 -1.58 -17.39 -32.72
C GLN A 57 -1.96 -18.43 -31.66
N GLY A 58 -1.01 -18.85 -30.82
CA GLY A 58 -1.28 -19.70 -29.68
C GLY A 58 -2.19 -18.94 -28.69
N GLU A 59 -2.87 -19.67 -27.81
CA GLU A 59 -3.79 -19.07 -26.84
C GLU A 59 -3.04 -18.11 -25.88
N ASP A 60 -1.85 -18.49 -25.45
CA ASP A 60 -0.97 -17.62 -24.64
C ASP A 60 -0.69 -16.27 -25.29
N GLU A 61 -0.37 -16.26 -26.59
CA GLU A 61 -0.06 -15.00 -27.30
C GLU A 61 -1.31 -14.12 -27.45
N ARG A 62 -2.48 -14.73 -27.70
CA ARG A 62 -3.76 -14.01 -27.73
C ARG A 62 -4.11 -13.40 -26.39
N PHE A 63 -3.88 -14.15 -25.31
CA PHE A 63 -4.13 -13.69 -23.95
C PHE A 63 -3.20 -12.54 -23.58
N ARG A 64 -1.89 -12.66 -23.80
CA ARG A 64 -0.92 -11.59 -23.56
C ARG A 64 -1.19 -10.34 -24.39
N GLN A 65 -1.67 -10.47 -25.61
CA GLN A 65 -2.08 -9.31 -26.38
C GLN A 65 -3.29 -8.61 -25.74
N TYR A 66 -4.27 -9.37 -25.29
CA TYR A 66 -5.46 -8.82 -24.59
C TYR A 66 -5.07 -8.10 -23.30
N THR A 67 -4.28 -8.73 -22.44
CA THR A 67 -3.85 -8.13 -21.18
C THR A 67 -3.01 -6.87 -21.39
N ARG A 68 -2.15 -6.87 -22.41
CA ARG A 68 -1.40 -5.69 -22.81
C ARG A 68 -2.32 -4.55 -23.30
N GLU A 69 -3.36 -4.85 -24.06
CA GLU A 69 -4.32 -3.84 -24.51
C GLU A 69 -5.08 -3.25 -23.31
N VAL A 70 -5.51 -4.09 -22.35
CA VAL A 70 -6.13 -3.65 -21.09
C VAL A 70 -5.18 -2.74 -20.30
N PHE A 71 -3.92 -3.17 -20.12
CA PHE A 71 -2.90 -2.37 -19.44
C PHE A 71 -2.71 -0.99 -20.08
N CYS A 72 -2.45 -0.97 -21.39
CA CYS A 72 -2.21 0.30 -22.09
C CYS A 72 -3.42 1.24 -22.03
N GLN A 73 -4.63 0.70 -22.12
CA GLN A 73 -5.85 1.50 -22.03
C GLN A 73 -6.02 2.10 -20.65
N GLU A 74 -5.82 1.31 -19.59
CA GLU A 74 -5.99 1.75 -18.22
C GLU A 74 -5.00 2.85 -17.83
N ILE A 75 -3.70 2.64 -18.08
CA ILE A 75 -2.69 3.64 -17.71
C ILE A 75 -2.74 4.90 -18.58
N SER A 76 -3.40 4.86 -19.73
CA SER A 76 -3.60 6.04 -20.58
C SER A 76 -4.86 6.84 -20.24
N SER A 77 -5.60 6.45 -19.19
CA SER A 77 -6.82 7.13 -18.77
C SER A 77 -6.56 8.52 -18.18
N ASP A 78 -5.44 8.69 -17.52
CA ASP A 78 -4.97 9.94 -16.94
C ASP A 78 -3.45 10.03 -16.90
N LEU A 79 -2.94 11.26 -16.80
CA LEU A 79 -1.50 11.52 -16.84
C LEU A 79 -0.76 10.97 -15.62
N VAL A 80 -1.36 10.98 -14.43
CA VAL A 80 -0.73 10.48 -13.20
C VAL A 80 -0.50 8.98 -13.32
N SER A 81 -1.52 8.24 -13.76
CA SER A 81 -1.42 6.81 -14.00
C SER A 81 -0.33 6.47 -15.01
N LEU A 82 -0.26 7.20 -16.12
CA LEU A 82 0.76 6.98 -17.15
C LEU A 82 2.16 7.27 -16.63
N HIS A 83 2.38 8.47 -16.10
CA HIS A 83 3.70 8.97 -15.70
C HIS A 83 4.34 8.15 -14.58
N TYR A 84 3.56 7.75 -13.57
CA TYR A 84 4.05 6.93 -12.46
C TYR A 84 4.16 5.44 -12.77
N THR A 85 3.61 4.98 -13.90
CA THR A 85 3.68 3.57 -14.30
C THR A 85 4.76 3.32 -15.32
N LEU A 86 4.98 4.24 -16.27
CA LEU A 86 5.97 4.10 -17.35
C LEU A 86 6.84 5.34 -17.46
N LYS A 87 8.17 5.12 -17.56
CA LYS A 87 9.14 6.15 -17.92
C LYS A 87 9.20 6.38 -19.43
N GLU A 88 9.00 5.33 -20.22
CA GLU A 88 9.10 5.34 -21.69
C GLU A 88 7.82 4.79 -22.34
N PRO A 89 6.66 5.49 -22.24
CA PRO A 89 5.37 5.02 -22.69
C PRO A 89 5.31 4.70 -24.19
N GLU A 90 6.14 5.33 -25.00
CA GLU A 90 6.23 5.06 -26.44
C GLU A 90 6.71 3.64 -26.77
N LYS A 91 7.44 2.96 -25.87
CA LYS A 91 7.81 1.54 -26.03
C LYS A 91 6.58 0.61 -25.96
N TYR A 92 5.52 1.10 -25.31
CA TYR A 92 4.24 0.42 -25.22
C TYR A 92 3.26 0.86 -26.32
N GLY A 93 3.65 1.83 -27.15
CA GLY A 93 2.81 2.41 -28.21
C GLY A 93 1.87 3.50 -27.71
N ILE A 94 2.11 4.03 -26.51
CA ILE A 94 1.31 5.09 -25.91
C ILE A 94 1.95 6.43 -26.25
N SER A 95 1.14 7.37 -26.76
CA SER A 95 1.60 8.70 -27.18
C SER A 95 1.31 9.79 -26.17
N GLY A 96 0.66 9.48 -25.06
CA GLY A 96 0.29 10.40 -23.98
C GLY A 96 -1.06 10.04 -23.36
N ALA A 97 -1.43 10.79 -22.33
CA ALA A 97 -2.68 10.68 -21.59
C ALA A 97 -3.28 12.07 -21.33
N PRO A 98 -4.58 12.20 -21.03
CA PRO A 98 -5.15 13.46 -20.58
C PRO A 98 -4.44 13.98 -19.33
N ALA A 99 -4.06 15.25 -19.31
CA ALA A 99 -3.40 15.88 -18.16
C ALA A 99 -4.45 16.23 -17.07
N VAL A 100 -4.96 15.19 -16.42
CA VAL A 100 -5.97 15.27 -15.34
C VAL A 100 -5.60 14.28 -14.24
N PHE A 101 -6.15 14.46 -13.03
CA PHE A 101 -6.02 13.53 -11.89
C PHE A 101 -7.10 12.44 -11.88
N GLY A 102 -8.02 12.42 -12.85
CA GLY A 102 -9.25 11.64 -12.82
C GLY A 102 -10.43 12.43 -12.20
N GLU A 103 -11.50 11.73 -11.85
CA GLU A 103 -12.70 12.31 -11.22
C GLU A 103 -13.32 11.30 -10.24
N PHE A 104 -14.08 11.78 -9.25
CA PHE A 104 -14.86 10.95 -8.35
C PHE A 104 -16.24 10.67 -8.91
N THR A 105 -16.59 9.40 -9.06
CA THR A 105 -17.88 8.95 -9.58
C THR A 105 -18.64 8.09 -8.58
N VAL A 106 -19.96 8.08 -8.69
CA VAL A 106 -20.87 7.18 -7.98
C VAL A 106 -21.74 6.37 -8.95
N ASP A 107 -21.32 6.25 -10.20
CA ASP A 107 -22.04 5.49 -11.23
C ASP A 107 -21.74 3.98 -11.14
N SER A 108 -22.40 3.32 -10.17
CA SER A 108 -22.35 1.87 -9.98
C SER A 108 -22.71 1.09 -11.25
N ALA A 109 -23.69 1.58 -12.02
CA ALA A 109 -24.15 0.89 -13.22
C ALA A 109 -23.07 0.88 -14.32
N GLN A 110 -22.32 1.96 -14.46
CA GLN A 110 -21.21 2.05 -15.41
C GLN A 110 -20.08 1.08 -15.03
N ILE A 111 -19.71 1.02 -13.74
CA ILE A 111 -18.67 0.10 -13.26
C ILE A 111 -19.07 -1.35 -13.51
N LYS A 112 -20.29 -1.75 -13.12
CA LYS A 112 -20.80 -3.11 -13.33
C LYS A 112 -20.83 -3.48 -14.82
N ALA A 113 -21.28 -2.58 -15.69
CA ALA A 113 -21.27 -2.82 -17.14
C ALA A 113 -19.84 -2.98 -17.70
N ALA A 114 -18.87 -2.27 -17.17
CA ALA A 114 -17.46 -2.45 -17.53
C ALA A 114 -16.94 -3.83 -17.07
N CYS A 115 -17.24 -4.26 -15.84
CA CYS A 115 -16.88 -5.58 -15.33
C CYS A 115 -17.49 -6.70 -16.18
N GLU A 116 -18.79 -6.65 -16.50
CA GLU A 116 -19.46 -7.64 -17.36
C GLU A 116 -18.81 -7.75 -18.76
N ASN A 117 -18.38 -6.63 -19.33
CA ASN A 117 -17.71 -6.62 -20.63
C ASN A 117 -16.31 -7.28 -20.55
N MET A 118 -15.55 -6.99 -19.51
CA MET A 118 -14.22 -7.58 -19.29
C MET A 118 -14.34 -9.08 -18.98
N GLU A 119 -15.29 -9.50 -18.15
CA GLU A 119 -15.57 -10.91 -17.87
C GLU A 119 -15.94 -11.68 -19.14
N THR A 120 -16.82 -11.10 -19.97
CA THR A 120 -17.16 -11.68 -21.28
C THR A 120 -15.93 -11.87 -22.18
N ALA A 121 -15.00 -10.90 -22.18
CA ALA A 121 -13.77 -11.00 -22.95
C ALA A 121 -12.81 -12.05 -22.37
N LEU A 122 -12.69 -12.10 -21.04
CA LEU A 122 -11.84 -13.05 -20.32
C LEU A 122 -12.30 -14.50 -20.55
N THR A 123 -13.60 -14.77 -20.42
CA THR A 123 -14.20 -16.11 -20.63
C THR A 123 -14.12 -16.60 -22.10
N ALA A 124 -13.69 -15.76 -23.05
CA ALA A 124 -13.45 -16.17 -24.43
C ALA A 124 -12.11 -16.90 -24.64
N PHE A 125 -11.26 -16.95 -23.61
CA PHE A 125 -10.00 -17.69 -23.62
C PHE A 125 -10.16 -19.11 -23.09
N SER A 126 -9.39 -20.06 -23.63
CA SER A 126 -9.33 -21.43 -23.14
C SER A 126 -8.32 -21.52 -21.99
N TYR A 127 -8.79 -21.50 -20.75
CA TYR A 127 -7.97 -21.56 -19.56
C TYR A 127 -6.97 -22.72 -19.55
N ASP A 128 -7.42 -23.92 -19.93
CA ASP A 128 -6.58 -25.13 -19.95
C ASP A 128 -5.43 -25.08 -20.98
N ASP A 129 -5.53 -24.19 -21.98
CA ASP A 129 -4.49 -24.01 -23.01
C ASP A 129 -3.49 -22.89 -22.65
N LEU A 130 -3.69 -22.20 -21.50
CA LEU A 130 -2.78 -21.17 -20.98
C LEU A 130 -1.61 -21.81 -20.20
N ASN A 131 -0.43 -21.23 -20.33
CA ASN A 131 0.70 -21.56 -19.46
C ASN A 131 0.47 -21.06 -18.03
N ILE A 132 1.30 -21.50 -17.09
CA ILE A 132 1.14 -21.20 -15.67
C ILE A 132 1.08 -19.70 -15.35
N GLN A 133 1.94 -18.88 -15.98
CA GLN A 133 1.98 -17.43 -15.73
C GLN A 133 0.71 -16.74 -16.25
N ASN A 134 0.19 -17.16 -17.39
CA ASN A 134 -1.05 -16.65 -17.95
C ASN A 134 -2.28 -17.13 -17.16
N ARG A 135 -2.26 -18.35 -16.59
CA ARG A 135 -3.32 -18.82 -15.67
C ARG A 135 -3.36 -17.99 -14.40
N ILE A 136 -2.21 -17.73 -13.76
CA ILE A 136 -2.15 -16.84 -12.59
C ILE A 136 -2.72 -15.46 -12.93
N THR A 137 -2.37 -14.90 -14.08
CA THR A 137 -2.89 -13.59 -14.52
C THR A 137 -4.39 -13.64 -14.79
N TYR A 138 -4.90 -14.74 -15.35
CA TYR A 138 -6.33 -14.96 -15.59
C TYR A 138 -7.11 -14.98 -14.27
N ASP A 139 -6.66 -15.77 -13.28
CA ASP A 139 -7.33 -15.92 -11.99
C ASP A 139 -7.30 -14.60 -11.19
N ILE A 140 -6.21 -13.83 -11.29
CA ILE A 140 -6.13 -12.49 -10.70
C ILE A 140 -7.11 -11.52 -11.36
N LEU A 141 -7.28 -11.57 -12.68
CA LEU A 141 -8.25 -10.75 -13.39
C LEU A 141 -9.69 -11.13 -12.99
N GLU A 142 -10.00 -12.42 -12.88
CA GLU A 142 -11.31 -12.90 -12.45
C GLU A 142 -11.62 -12.40 -11.02
N TYR A 143 -10.71 -12.63 -10.06
CA TYR A 143 -10.84 -12.11 -8.70
C TYR A 143 -11.05 -10.58 -8.66
N TYR A 144 -10.27 -9.86 -9.47
CA TYR A 144 -10.39 -8.41 -9.52
C TYR A 144 -11.75 -7.93 -10.04
N LEU A 145 -12.28 -8.57 -11.08
CA LEU A 145 -13.58 -8.23 -11.66
C LEU A 145 -14.72 -8.47 -10.67
N GLU A 146 -14.69 -9.59 -9.95
CA GLU A 146 -15.66 -9.90 -8.88
C GLU A 146 -15.58 -8.86 -7.75
N ALA A 147 -14.36 -8.52 -7.30
CA ALA A 147 -14.15 -7.51 -6.26
C ALA A 147 -14.61 -6.11 -6.69
N ALA A 148 -14.39 -5.73 -7.96
CA ALA A 148 -14.81 -4.44 -8.51
C ALA A 148 -16.34 -4.36 -8.66
N GLU A 149 -17.00 -5.44 -9.08
CA GLU A 149 -18.46 -5.51 -9.17
C GLU A 149 -19.11 -5.36 -7.79
N GLU A 150 -18.58 -6.06 -6.77
CA GLU A 150 -19.06 -5.93 -5.39
C GLU A 150 -18.83 -4.51 -4.85
N SER A 151 -17.65 -3.94 -5.05
CA SER A 151 -17.30 -2.58 -4.60
C SER A 151 -18.19 -1.49 -5.20
N ALA A 152 -18.73 -1.73 -6.41
CA ALA A 152 -19.64 -0.79 -7.07
C ALA A 152 -20.94 -0.54 -6.30
N ASP A 153 -21.33 -1.41 -5.36
CA ASP A 153 -22.49 -1.21 -4.49
C ASP A 153 -22.18 -0.32 -3.28
N TYR A 154 -20.88 -0.05 -3.00
CA TYR A 154 -20.41 0.64 -1.80
C TYR A 154 -19.63 1.93 -2.08
N LEU A 155 -19.73 2.53 -3.27
CA LEU A 155 -18.90 3.67 -3.68
C LEU A 155 -18.89 4.83 -2.67
N LEU A 156 -20.05 5.13 -2.05
CA LEU A 156 -20.15 6.21 -1.06
C LEU A 156 -19.54 5.87 0.31
N TYR A 157 -19.10 4.62 0.52
CA TYR A 157 -18.35 4.24 1.72
C TYR A 157 -16.85 4.53 1.60
N ASP A 158 -16.36 4.82 0.38
CA ASP A 158 -14.96 5.19 0.19
C ASP A 158 -14.61 6.50 0.92
N GLU A 159 -13.40 6.58 1.44
CA GLU A 159 -12.89 7.73 2.21
C GLU A 159 -11.73 8.41 1.45
N PRO A 160 -12.03 9.21 0.41
CA PRO A 160 -10.99 9.91 -0.35
C PRO A 160 -10.29 11.01 0.45
N LEU A 161 -10.94 11.54 1.46
CA LEU A 161 -10.34 12.39 2.51
C LEU A 161 -10.15 11.57 3.78
N GLY A 162 -9.05 11.73 4.50
CA GLY A 162 -8.82 10.92 5.68
C GLY A 162 -7.79 11.52 6.65
N LEU A 163 -7.79 10.98 7.88
CA LEU A 163 -6.93 11.42 8.98
C LEU A 163 -5.44 11.31 8.66
N VAL A 164 -5.04 10.17 8.10
CA VAL A 164 -3.63 9.82 7.87
C VAL A 164 -3.25 10.03 6.42
N SER A 165 -4.14 9.66 5.52
CA SER A 165 -3.91 9.66 4.09
C SER A 165 -5.20 10.02 3.37
N GLY A 166 -5.18 11.07 2.57
CA GLY A 166 -6.28 11.51 1.75
C GLY A 166 -5.80 12.39 0.60
N VAL A 167 -6.69 12.76 -0.29
CA VAL A 167 -6.38 13.67 -1.43
C VAL A 167 -5.70 14.94 -0.93
N GLN A 168 -6.14 15.48 0.21
CA GLN A 168 -5.59 16.72 0.77
C GLN A 168 -4.09 16.66 1.09
N THR A 169 -3.58 15.47 1.42
CA THR A 169 -2.15 15.27 1.71
C THR A 169 -1.39 14.64 0.55
N GLN A 170 -2.04 13.79 -0.23
CA GLN A 170 -1.38 13.06 -1.31
C GLN A 170 -1.20 13.86 -2.59
N LEU A 171 -2.15 14.75 -2.93
CA LEU A 171 -2.05 15.57 -4.13
C LEU A 171 -0.77 16.42 -4.17
N PRO A 172 -0.39 17.14 -3.07
CA PRO A 172 0.89 17.85 -3.05
C PRO A 172 2.10 16.94 -3.15
N VAL A 173 2.05 15.73 -2.58
CA VAL A 173 3.15 14.75 -2.70
C VAL A 173 3.29 14.26 -4.14
N ILE A 174 2.19 13.92 -4.80
CA ILE A 174 2.20 13.55 -6.24
C ILE A 174 2.84 14.68 -7.06
N LEU A 175 2.47 15.93 -6.82
CA LEU A 175 3.06 17.05 -7.51
C LEU A 175 4.54 17.27 -7.17
N SER A 176 4.97 17.04 -5.93
CA SER A 176 6.38 17.20 -5.53
C SER A 176 7.30 16.13 -6.10
N GLU A 177 6.80 14.91 -6.28
CA GLU A 177 7.57 13.76 -6.75
C GLU A 177 7.43 13.49 -8.27
N TYR A 178 6.65 14.31 -8.99
CA TYR A 178 6.48 14.17 -10.44
C TYR A 178 7.82 14.40 -11.16
N GLN A 179 8.38 13.39 -11.80
CA GLN A 179 9.70 13.46 -12.41
C GLN A 179 9.69 14.27 -13.73
N PHE A 180 10.74 15.04 -14.00
CA PHE A 180 10.96 15.72 -15.27
C PHE A 180 12.09 15.03 -16.03
N TYR A 181 11.73 14.19 -17.01
CA TYR A 181 12.70 13.55 -17.90
C TYR A 181 13.02 14.43 -19.10
N ASP A 182 12.05 15.22 -19.57
CA ASP A 182 12.16 16.15 -20.68
C ASP A 182 11.23 17.36 -20.54
N ARG A 183 11.24 18.24 -21.55
CA ARG A 183 10.36 19.43 -21.65
C ARG A 183 8.88 19.06 -21.61
N GLY A 184 8.48 17.95 -22.24
CA GLY A 184 7.10 17.51 -22.29
C GLY A 184 6.53 17.27 -20.91
N ASP A 185 7.31 16.66 -20.01
CA ASP A 185 6.91 16.42 -18.62
C ASP A 185 6.66 17.72 -17.85
N VAL A 186 7.46 18.77 -18.09
CA VAL A 186 7.24 20.08 -17.47
C VAL A 186 5.92 20.71 -17.95
N GLU A 187 5.65 20.65 -19.27
CA GLU A 187 4.41 21.18 -19.84
C GLU A 187 3.18 20.40 -19.36
N ASP A 188 3.30 19.10 -19.24
CA ASP A 188 2.23 18.21 -18.78
C ASP A 188 1.99 18.37 -17.27
N TYR A 189 3.03 18.55 -16.47
CA TYR A 189 2.91 18.91 -15.05
C TYR A 189 2.12 20.22 -14.84
N LEU A 190 2.42 21.26 -15.60
CA LEU A 190 1.69 22.55 -15.51
C LEU A 190 0.22 22.41 -15.91
N LYS A 191 -0.09 21.62 -16.94
CA LYS A 191 -1.48 21.29 -17.31
C LYS A 191 -2.18 20.49 -16.22
N LEU A 192 -1.47 19.55 -15.56
CA LEU A 192 -1.98 18.77 -14.44
C LEU A 192 -2.33 19.71 -13.27
N MET A 193 -1.46 20.65 -12.90
CA MET A 193 -1.76 21.66 -11.89
C MET A 193 -3.00 22.50 -12.28
N GLN A 194 -3.12 22.84 -13.57
CA GLN A 194 -4.29 23.57 -14.07
C GLN A 194 -5.60 22.80 -13.90
N SER A 195 -5.57 21.46 -13.89
CA SER A 195 -6.76 20.62 -13.70
C SER A 195 -7.16 20.42 -12.24
N THR A 196 -6.36 20.91 -11.27
CA THR A 196 -6.61 20.73 -9.83
C THR A 196 -8.00 21.23 -9.39
N PRO A 197 -8.50 22.39 -9.84
CA PRO A 197 -9.84 22.84 -9.46
C PRO A 197 -10.96 21.87 -9.84
N ASP A 198 -10.95 21.35 -11.06
CA ASP A 198 -11.98 20.40 -11.53
C ASP A 198 -11.93 19.09 -10.72
N TYR A 199 -10.73 18.58 -10.42
CA TYR A 199 -10.54 17.40 -9.59
C TYR A 199 -11.07 17.60 -8.17
N ILE A 200 -10.73 18.71 -7.52
CA ILE A 200 -11.22 19.05 -6.17
C ILE A 200 -12.74 19.29 -6.19
N ASP A 201 -13.30 19.91 -7.23
CA ASP A 201 -14.74 20.09 -7.35
C ASP A 201 -15.47 18.74 -7.45
N SER A 202 -14.92 17.76 -8.18
CA SER A 202 -15.49 16.40 -8.25
C SER A 202 -15.45 15.71 -6.88
N LEU A 203 -14.35 15.85 -6.12
CA LEU A 203 -14.22 15.37 -4.76
C LEU A 203 -15.27 15.98 -3.82
N ILE A 204 -15.45 17.29 -3.88
CA ILE A 204 -16.46 17.99 -3.06
C ILE A 204 -17.87 17.49 -3.39
N GLN A 205 -18.19 17.25 -4.65
CA GLN A 205 -19.49 16.68 -5.02
C GLN A 205 -19.68 15.28 -4.47
N PHE A 206 -18.63 14.46 -4.49
CA PHE A 206 -18.64 13.13 -3.89
C PHE A 206 -18.88 13.21 -2.37
N GLU A 207 -18.16 14.05 -1.64
CA GLU A 207 -18.32 14.23 -0.19
C GLU A 207 -19.72 14.77 0.19
N ARG A 208 -20.30 15.62 -0.64
CA ARG A 208 -21.70 16.06 -0.46
C ARG A 208 -22.69 14.92 -0.60
N GLN A 209 -22.49 14.04 -1.56
CA GLN A 209 -23.33 12.84 -1.71
C GLN A 209 -23.17 11.87 -0.53
N LYS A 210 -21.95 11.72 0.01
CA LYS A 210 -21.72 10.98 1.26
C LYS A 210 -22.49 11.58 2.42
N SER A 211 -22.45 12.90 2.56
CA SER A 211 -23.20 13.63 3.60
C SER A 211 -24.72 13.43 3.46
N GLU A 212 -25.27 13.54 2.26
CA GLU A 212 -26.68 13.28 2.00
C GLU A 212 -27.10 11.83 2.30
N ALA A 213 -26.19 10.88 2.10
CA ALA A 213 -26.38 9.46 2.42
C ALA A 213 -26.15 9.15 3.93
N GLY A 214 -25.69 10.12 4.73
CA GLY A 214 -25.35 9.92 6.14
C GLY A 214 -24.06 9.13 6.35
N LEU A 215 -23.12 9.21 5.40
CA LEU A 215 -21.85 8.47 5.39
C LEU A 215 -20.63 9.39 5.52
N PHE A 216 -20.82 10.71 5.77
CA PHE A 216 -19.70 11.63 5.92
C PHE A 216 -18.90 11.31 7.19
N MET A 217 -17.59 11.59 7.14
CA MET A 217 -16.64 11.29 8.21
C MET A 217 -17.01 11.93 9.55
N ALA A 218 -16.42 11.42 10.63
CA ALA A 218 -16.57 11.99 11.98
C ALA A 218 -16.02 13.42 12.08
N ASP A 219 -16.55 14.22 13.02
CA ASP A 219 -16.14 15.62 13.22
C ASP A 219 -14.64 15.76 13.48
N TYR A 220 -14.03 14.86 14.28
CA TYR A 220 -12.60 14.91 14.56
C TYR A 220 -11.75 14.60 13.30
N ALA A 221 -12.24 13.72 12.40
CA ALA A 221 -11.57 13.45 11.13
C ALA A 221 -11.64 14.66 10.19
N ALA A 222 -12.82 15.30 10.12
CA ALA A 222 -12.99 16.53 9.37
C ALA A 222 -12.11 17.67 9.93
N ASP A 223 -11.95 17.78 11.26
CA ASP A 223 -11.03 18.75 11.89
C ASP A 223 -9.59 18.53 11.44
N THR A 224 -9.14 17.28 11.40
CA THR A 224 -7.78 16.96 10.92
C THR A 224 -7.60 17.32 9.45
N VAL A 225 -8.58 17.02 8.58
CA VAL A 225 -8.53 17.41 7.17
C VAL A 225 -8.49 18.94 7.01
N ILE A 226 -9.28 19.68 7.81
CA ILE A 226 -9.29 21.15 7.86
C ILE A 226 -7.91 21.68 8.28
N GLU A 227 -7.31 21.11 9.33
CA GLU A 227 -5.98 21.49 9.80
C GLU A 227 -4.91 21.25 8.73
N GLN A 228 -4.94 20.11 8.05
CA GLN A 228 -3.99 19.77 6.99
C GLN A 228 -4.13 20.69 5.77
N CYS A 229 -5.35 20.97 5.31
CA CYS A 229 -5.59 21.95 4.24
C CYS A 229 -5.11 23.35 4.64
N SER A 230 -5.40 23.78 5.87
CA SER A 230 -4.97 25.08 6.40
C SER A 230 -3.45 25.19 6.46
N ALA A 231 -2.77 24.16 6.98
CA ALA A 231 -1.31 24.11 7.05
C ALA A 231 -0.68 24.22 5.65
N PHE A 232 -1.23 23.52 4.65
CA PHE A 232 -0.76 23.62 3.26
C PHE A 232 -0.90 25.04 2.71
N LEU A 233 -2.03 25.70 2.95
CA LEU A 233 -2.28 27.08 2.52
C LEU A 233 -1.38 28.10 3.26
N GLU A 234 -1.14 27.91 4.55
CA GLU A 234 -0.31 28.77 5.39
C GLU A 234 1.17 28.76 5.01
N MET A 235 1.66 27.75 4.27
CA MET A 235 3.03 27.74 3.75
C MET A 235 3.30 28.92 2.81
N GLY A 236 2.29 29.43 2.09
CA GLY A 236 2.41 30.57 1.20
C GLY A 236 3.61 30.47 0.26
N ASP A 237 4.43 31.55 0.16
CA ASP A 237 5.63 31.57 -0.68
C ASP A 237 6.72 30.56 -0.23
N GLY A 238 6.62 29.99 0.96
CA GLY A 238 7.50 28.95 1.48
C GLY A 238 7.06 27.54 1.12
N ASN A 239 5.98 27.36 0.33
CA ASN A 239 5.51 26.04 -0.02
C ASN A 239 6.56 25.25 -0.82
N TYR A 240 6.78 24.00 -0.43
CA TYR A 240 7.79 23.13 -1.01
C TYR A 240 7.58 22.83 -2.51
N LEU A 241 6.37 22.99 -3.04
CA LEU A 241 6.11 22.82 -4.48
C LEU A 241 6.84 23.86 -5.34
N TYR A 242 7.21 25.01 -4.80
CA TYR A 242 8.07 25.97 -5.51
C TYR A 242 9.53 25.48 -5.58
N SER A 243 10.08 25.04 -4.44
CA SER A 243 11.48 24.59 -4.38
C SER A 243 11.70 23.27 -5.11
N THR A 244 10.82 22.27 -4.92
CA THR A 244 10.93 20.96 -5.62
C THR A 244 10.79 21.12 -7.13
N PHE A 245 9.94 22.03 -7.62
CA PHE A 245 9.85 22.34 -9.05
C PHE A 245 11.15 22.95 -9.55
N SER A 246 11.69 23.96 -8.83
CA SER A 246 12.92 24.63 -9.21
C SER A 246 14.12 23.68 -9.24
N ASP A 247 14.20 22.76 -8.28
CA ASP A 247 15.29 21.77 -8.22
C ASP A 247 15.20 20.77 -9.39
N ARG A 248 14.01 20.29 -9.72
CA ARG A 248 13.80 19.35 -10.84
C ARG A 248 14.10 19.99 -12.20
N ILE A 249 13.60 21.21 -12.44
CA ILE A 249 13.81 21.89 -13.72
C ILE A 249 15.29 22.29 -13.91
N ALA A 250 16.02 22.56 -12.82
CA ALA A 250 17.46 22.84 -12.88
C ALA A 250 18.25 21.68 -13.48
N GLY A 251 17.79 20.44 -13.31
CA GLY A 251 18.40 19.21 -13.85
C GLY A 251 18.18 18.99 -15.35
N LEU A 252 17.32 19.78 -16.02
CA LEU A 252 17.04 19.62 -17.45
C LEU A 252 18.04 20.41 -18.31
N ASP A 253 19.04 19.72 -18.85
CA ASP A 253 20.10 20.31 -19.68
C ASP A 253 19.62 20.83 -21.05
N GLU A 254 18.48 20.37 -21.53
CA GLU A 254 17.90 20.78 -22.81
C GLU A 254 17.23 22.16 -22.76
N LEU A 255 16.93 22.69 -21.56
CA LEU A 255 16.31 24.00 -21.37
C LEU A 255 17.37 25.09 -21.16
N THR A 256 17.15 26.24 -21.78
CA THR A 256 17.92 27.44 -21.51
C THR A 256 17.55 28.04 -20.15
N GLU A 257 18.43 28.83 -19.54
CA GLU A 257 18.14 29.51 -18.27
C GLU A 257 16.94 30.49 -18.35
N GLU A 258 16.66 31.06 -19.53
CA GLU A 258 15.47 31.88 -19.79
C GLU A 258 14.20 31.02 -19.75
N GLU A 259 14.18 29.88 -20.43
CA GLU A 259 13.06 28.95 -20.42
C GLU A 259 12.82 28.35 -19.02
N LYS A 260 13.89 28.01 -18.27
CA LYS A 260 13.76 27.57 -16.88
C LYS A 260 13.11 28.63 -16.00
N SER A 261 13.51 29.90 -16.17
CA SER A 261 12.92 31.03 -15.45
C SER A 261 11.44 31.22 -15.78
N ASP A 262 11.07 31.10 -17.05
CA ASP A 262 9.70 31.23 -17.51
C ASP A 262 8.81 30.11 -16.91
N TYR A 263 9.29 28.87 -16.91
CA TYR A 263 8.56 27.74 -16.31
C TYR A 263 8.43 27.86 -14.77
N ILE A 264 9.42 28.43 -14.08
CA ILE A 264 9.34 28.70 -12.63
C ILE A 264 8.23 29.75 -12.36
N GLU A 265 8.13 30.79 -13.22
CA GLU A 265 7.07 31.78 -13.13
C GLU A 265 5.70 31.15 -13.44
N ASP A 266 5.60 30.29 -14.46
CA ASP A 266 4.37 29.55 -14.79
C ASP A 266 3.93 28.64 -13.64
N ASN A 267 4.85 27.91 -12.99
CA ASN A 267 4.54 27.12 -11.81
C ASN A 267 3.97 27.98 -10.68
N ALA A 268 4.56 29.15 -10.44
CA ALA A 268 4.05 30.07 -9.42
C ALA A 268 2.64 30.56 -9.75
N LEU A 269 2.36 30.87 -11.01
CA LEU A 269 1.01 31.24 -11.46
C LEU A 269 0.02 30.08 -11.27
N MET A 270 0.39 28.82 -11.57
CA MET A 270 -0.48 27.67 -11.35
C MET A 270 -0.77 27.43 -9.87
N MET A 271 0.20 27.67 -8.98
CA MET A 271 -0.03 27.64 -7.54
C MET A 271 -1.07 28.68 -7.10
N GLU A 272 -0.92 29.94 -7.55
CA GLU A 272 -1.80 31.05 -7.17
C GLU A 272 -3.19 30.96 -7.79
N ASP A 273 -3.29 30.57 -9.06
CA ASP A 273 -4.55 30.62 -9.81
C ASP A 273 -5.35 29.31 -9.75
N CYS A 274 -4.71 28.16 -9.48
CA CYS A 274 -5.34 26.85 -9.52
C CYS A 274 -5.24 26.10 -8.19
N VAL A 275 -4.03 25.83 -7.68
CA VAL A 275 -3.84 24.94 -6.55
C VAL A 275 -4.36 25.54 -5.24
N TYR A 276 -3.94 26.75 -4.89
CA TYR A 276 -4.42 27.40 -3.66
C TYR A 276 -5.92 27.68 -3.66
N PRO A 277 -6.56 28.19 -4.74
CA PRO A 277 -8.00 28.34 -4.79
C PRO A 277 -8.77 27.02 -4.65
N ALA A 278 -8.25 25.92 -5.22
CA ALA A 278 -8.85 24.60 -5.07
C ALA A 278 -8.83 24.15 -3.60
N TYR A 279 -7.69 24.29 -2.91
CA TYR A 279 -7.58 23.97 -1.47
C TYR A 279 -8.44 24.88 -0.59
N GLN A 280 -8.57 26.16 -0.91
CA GLN A 280 -9.49 27.07 -0.21
C GLN A 280 -10.95 26.61 -0.37
N THR A 281 -11.31 26.14 -1.56
CA THR A 281 -12.66 25.64 -1.84
C THR A 281 -12.92 24.32 -1.10
N LEU A 282 -11.93 23.42 -1.09
CA LEU A 282 -11.98 22.15 -0.33
C LEU A 282 -12.16 22.43 1.16
N LEU A 283 -11.32 23.29 1.74
CA LEU A 283 -11.38 23.70 3.14
C LEU A 283 -12.78 24.20 3.52
N ALA A 284 -13.32 25.14 2.75
CA ALA A 284 -14.65 25.69 3.00
C ALA A 284 -15.77 24.62 2.88
N ALA A 285 -15.64 23.67 1.95
CA ALA A 285 -16.60 22.59 1.78
C ALA A 285 -16.56 21.61 2.96
N VAL A 286 -15.37 21.24 3.46
CA VAL A 286 -15.23 20.34 4.62
C VAL A 286 -15.74 21.02 5.88
N GLU A 287 -15.48 22.33 6.09
CA GLU A 287 -16.06 23.12 7.19
C GLU A 287 -17.60 23.12 7.15
N GLU A 288 -18.21 23.26 5.95
CA GLU A 288 -19.66 23.20 5.75
C GLU A 288 -20.22 21.80 6.11
N LEU A 289 -19.54 20.74 5.67
CA LEU A 289 -20.01 19.36 5.81
C LEU A 289 -19.74 18.76 7.20
N LYS A 290 -18.78 19.26 7.95
CA LYS A 290 -18.35 18.73 9.24
C LYS A 290 -19.51 18.39 10.18
N ALA A 291 -20.48 19.28 10.36
CA ALA A 291 -21.63 19.07 11.24
C ALA A 291 -22.62 17.98 10.76
N THR A 292 -22.41 17.38 9.60
CA THR A 292 -23.24 16.30 9.05
C THR A 292 -22.66 14.92 9.33
N GLY A 293 -21.45 14.84 9.92
CA GLY A 293 -20.75 13.60 10.22
C GLY A 293 -21.57 12.62 11.04
N GLN A 294 -21.57 11.36 10.62
CA GLN A 294 -22.30 10.27 11.27
C GLN A 294 -21.36 9.13 11.72
N ASN A 295 -20.15 9.10 11.19
CA ASN A 295 -19.21 8.00 11.37
C ASN A 295 -18.29 8.18 12.59
N GLU A 296 -18.86 8.40 13.77
CA GLU A 296 -18.09 8.45 15.04
C GLU A 296 -17.82 7.06 15.65
N LYS A 297 -18.31 6.02 15.02
CA LYS A 297 -18.25 4.63 15.50
C LYS A 297 -17.87 3.71 14.36
N GLY A 298 -17.64 2.43 14.67
CA GLY A 298 -17.33 1.43 13.65
C GLY A 298 -18.41 1.28 12.57
N LEU A 299 -18.02 0.75 11.42
CA LEU A 299 -18.88 0.58 10.23
C LEU A 299 -20.15 -0.18 10.51
N CYS A 300 -20.16 -1.12 11.47
CA CYS A 300 -21.35 -1.90 11.84
C CYS A 300 -22.56 -1.04 12.31
N TYR A 301 -22.35 0.23 12.61
CA TYR A 301 -23.42 1.17 12.96
C TYR A 301 -24.02 1.91 11.74
N LEU A 302 -23.39 1.78 10.57
CA LEU A 302 -23.89 2.34 9.30
C LEU A 302 -24.81 1.35 8.59
N PRO A 303 -25.73 1.82 7.71
CA PRO A 303 -26.50 0.93 6.85
C PRO A 303 -25.54 0.02 6.05
N GLU A 304 -25.84 -1.27 5.91
CA GLU A 304 -24.99 -2.27 5.22
C GLU A 304 -23.51 -2.32 5.67
N GLY A 305 -23.16 -1.59 6.74
CA GLY A 305 -21.78 -1.39 7.17
C GLY A 305 -21.01 -2.67 7.53
N LYS A 306 -21.71 -3.73 8.01
CA LYS A 306 -21.06 -5.03 8.24
C LYS A 306 -20.70 -5.72 6.93
N ALA A 307 -21.59 -5.71 5.95
CA ALA A 307 -21.32 -6.31 4.64
C ALA A 307 -20.20 -5.56 3.92
N TYR A 308 -20.23 -4.21 3.98
CA TYR A 308 -19.14 -3.40 3.49
C TYR A 308 -17.80 -3.75 4.18
N TYR A 309 -17.80 -3.91 5.51
CA TYR A 309 -16.58 -4.26 6.24
C TYR A 309 -16.06 -5.67 5.88
N GLU A 310 -16.93 -6.64 5.69
CA GLU A 310 -16.55 -7.99 5.21
C GLU A 310 -15.87 -7.92 3.83
N MET A 311 -16.36 -7.08 2.92
CA MET A 311 -15.70 -6.79 1.64
C MET A 311 -14.33 -6.13 1.84
N VAL A 312 -14.25 -5.09 2.69
CA VAL A 312 -12.98 -4.42 3.00
C VAL A 312 -11.96 -5.39 3.57
N VAL A 313 -12.37 -6.32 4.44
CA VAL A 313 -11.50 -7.34 5.03
C VAL A 313 -10.96 -8.27 3.95
N ARG A 314 -11.80 -8.83 3.07
CA ARG A 314 -11.36 -9.68 1.96
C ARG A 314 -10.35 -8.97 1.07
N GLN A 315 -10.67 -7.77 0.62
CA GLN A 315 -9.79 -6.99 -0.27
C GLN A 315 -8.49 -6.56 0.41
N SER A 316 -8.54 -6.18 1.70
CA SER A 316 -7.35 -5.75 2.45
C SER A 316 -6.42 -6.92 2.78
N THR A 317 -6.98 -8.08 3.12
CA THR A 317 -6.19 -9.26 3.53
C THR A 317 -5.83 -10.19 2.37
N GLY A 318 -6.59 -10.17 1.29
CA GLY A 318 -6.40 -11.10 0.15
C GLY A 318 -6.75 -12.54 0.51
N THR A 319 -7.73 -12.78 1.40
CA THR A 319 -8.20 -14.11 1.80
C THR A 319 -9.72 -14.16 1.93
N GLU A 320 -10.32 -15.29 1.61
CA GLU A 320 -11.76 -15.53 1.71
C GLU A 320 -12.21 -15.89 3.14
N GLN A 321 -11.31 -15.90 4.11
CA GLN A 321 -11.65 -16.17 5.50
C GLN A 321 -12.59 -15.10 6.07
N THR A 322 -13.60 -15.54 6.80
CA THR A 322 -14.53 -14.64 7.49
C THR A 322 -13.84 -13.84 8.60
N VAL A 323 -14.41 -12.69 8.97
CA VAL A 323 -13.89 -11.87 10.09
C VAL A 323 -13.68 -12.70 11.35
N ARG A 324 -14.57 -13.64 11.66
CA ARG A 324 -14.43 -14.50 12.85
C ARG A 324 -13.29 -15.50 12.75
N GLU A 325 -13.08 -16.08 11.58
CA GLU A 325 -11.95 -16.98 11.34
C GLU A 325 -10.62 -16.23 11.45
N LEU A 326 -10.59 -14.97 10.98
CA LEU A 326 -9.42 -14.10 11.13
C LEU A 326 -9.18 -13.66 12.59
N GLU A 327 -10.25 -13.36 13.36
CA GLU A 327 -10.11 -13.13 14.79
C GLU A 327 -9.53 -14.36 15.51
N ASP A 328 -10.04 -15.56 15.19
CA ASP A 328 -9.55 -16.79 15.78
C ASP A 328 -8.10 -17.08 15.37
N LEU A 329 -7.73 -16.80 14.11
CA LEU A 329 -6.37 -16.91 13.60
C LEU A 329 -5.42 -15.98 14.38
N ALA A 330 -5.78 -14.70 14.51
CA ALA A 330 -5.00 -13.72 15.26
C ALA A 330 -4.83 -14.11 16.74
N ARG A 331 -5.89 -14.58 17.39
CA ARG A 331 -5.84 -15.05 18.79
C ARG A 331 -4.96 -16.29 18.96
N ARG A 332 -5.01 -17.24 18.01
CA ARG A 332 -4.13 -18.43 18.03
C ARG A 332 -2.66 -18.00 17.91
N GLN A 333 -2.35 -17.09 16.98
CA GLN A 333 -0.97 -16.61 16.80
C GLN A 333 -0.45 -15.86 18.05
N ILE A 334 -1.27 -15.06 18.72
CA ILE A 334 -0.91 -14.44 20.01
C ILE A 334 -0.53 -15.50 21.04
N VAL A 335 -1.29 -16.60 21.12
CA VAL A 335 -0.99 -17.69 22.07
C VAL A 335 0.35 -18.36 21.72
N GLU A 336 0.60 -18.67 20.46
CA GLU A 336 1.88 -19.23 20.00
C GLU A 336 3.04 -18.30 20.32
N ASP A 337 2.88 -17.00 20.10
CA ASP A 337 3.91 -16.00 20.39
C ASP A 337 4.18 -15.88 21.90
N LEU A 338 3.14 -15.87 22.73
CA LEU A 338 3.29 -15.87 24.18
C LEU A 338 3.97 -17.15 24.71
N GLU A 339 3.62 -18.33 24.20
CA GLU A 339 4.27 -19.59 24.56
C GLU A 339 5.76 -19.60 24.18
N ALA A 340 6.10 -19.06 23.01
CA ALA A 340 7.49 -18.91 22.57
C ALA A 340 8.26 -17.98 23.51
N MET A 341 7.69 -16.83 23.89
CA MET A 341 8.30 -15.90 24.86
C MET A 341 8.45 -16.54 26.25
N GLU A 342 7.46 -17.28 26.72
CA GLU A 342 7.48 -17.98 28.01
C GLU A 342 8.60 -19.02 28.09
N SER A 343 8.82 -19.76 27.02
CA SER A 343 9.87 -20.75 26.92
C SER A 343 11.27 -20.13 27.10
N ILE A 344 11.49 -18.94 26.57
CA ILE A 344 12.74 -18.19 26.66
C ILE A 344 12.94 -17.59 28.04
N VAL A 345 11.93 -16.89 28.57
CA VAL A 345 12.01 -16.25 29.91
C VAL A 345 12.18 -17.29 31.02
N GLY A 346 11.62 -18.48 30.86
CA GLY A 346 11.87 -19.61 31.77
C GLY A 346 13.36 -20.03 31.87
N ILE A 347 14.12 -19.83 30.78
CA ILE A 347 15.54 -20.14 30.69
C ILE A 347 16.41 -18.98 31.20
N THR A 348 16.00 -17.72 30.96
CA THR A 348 16.83 -16.50 31.18
C THR A 348 16.55 -15.77 32.51
N ARG A 349 15.82 -16.35 33.43
CA ARG A 349 15.45 -15.73 34.74
C ARG A 349 16.59 -15.10 35.57
N GLY A 350 17.83 -15.14 35.09
CA GLY A 350 19.00 -14.53 35.70
C GLY A 350 19.62 -13.35 34.97
N GLU A 351 19.22 -13.05 33.70
CA GLU A 351 19.94 -12.09 32.86
C GLU A 351 19.01 -11.04 32.17
N ALA A 352 17.70 -11.08 32.41
CA ALA A 352 16.75 -10.13 31.83
C ALA A 352 16.82 -8.78 32.55
N GLN A 353 17.96 -8.12 32.50
CA GLN A 353 18.12 -6.74 32.90
C GLN A 353 18.24 -5.89 31.64
N GLU A 354 17.29 -4.95 31.50
CA GLU A 354 17.21 -3.84 30.57
C GLU A 354 18.52 -3.49 29.83
N THR A 355 18.87 -4.22 28.80
CA THR A 355 19.75 -3.68 27.78
C THR A 355 18.81 -3.10 26.73
N ALA A 356 18.66 -1.77 26.73
CA ALA A 356 18.18 -1.08 25.54
C ALA A 356 18.95 -1.69 24.36
N ALA A 357 18.24 -2.29 23.43
CA ALA A 357 18.83 -2.95 22.27
C ALA A 357 19.35 -1.86 21.33
N SER A 358 20.46 -1.22 21.73
CA SER A 358 21.14 -0.27 20.87
C SER A 358 21.94 -1.04 19.85
N MET A 359 21.65 -0.85 18.59
CA MET A 359 22.42 -1.40 17.47
C MET A 359 23.75 -0.67 17.30
N GLY A 360 23.89 0.53 17.91
CA GLY A 360 25.08 1.39 17.77
C GLY A 360 25.28 1.92 16.36
N LYS A 361 24.24 1.92 15.53
CA LYS A 361 24.25 2.29 14.12
C LYS A 361 23.04 3.14 13.80
N SER A 362 23.29 4.31 13.24
CA SER A 362 22.25 5.25 12.79
C SER A 362 22.41 5.64 11.31
N ASP A 363 23.33 4.98 10.60
CA ASP A 363 23.59 5.22 9.18
C ASP A 363 22.72 4.26 8.34
N ALA A 364 21.77 4.82 7.63
CA ALA A 364 20.78 4.07 6.88
C ALA A 364 21.41 3.31 5.70
N GLU A 365 22.36 3.90 4.99
CA GLU A 365 23.04 3.24 3.86
C GLU A 365 23.84 2.03 4.34
N LEU A 366 24.49 2.15 5.50
CA LEU A 366 25.22 1.04 6.11
C LEU A 366 24.27 -0.08 6.53
N ILE A 367 23.14 0.26 7.15
CA ILE A 367 22.12 -0.72 7.56
C ILE A 367 21.57 -1.46 6.33
N LEU A 368 21.21 -0.75 5.27
CA LEU A 368 20.70 -1.35 4.04
C LEU A 368 21.74 -2.26 3.36
N SER A 369 23.02 -1.88 3.39
CA SER A 369 24.11 -2.73 2.89
C SER A 369 24.24 -4.02 3.70
N GLU A 370 24.17 -3.95 5.03
CA GLU A 370 24.23 -5.12 5.92
C GLU A 370 23.02 -6.04 5.77
N LEU A 371 21.83 -5.47 5.63
CA LEU A 371 20.61 -6.23 5.34
C LEU A 371 20.75 -6.97 4.01
N ARG A 372 21.20 -6.29 2.95
CA ARG A 372 21.44 -6.87 1.62
C ARG A 372 22.40 -8.04 1.66
N GLU A 373 23.49 -7.96 2.43
CA GLU A 373 24.43 -9.05 2.61
C GLU A 373 23.83 -10.20 3.46
N GLY A 374 23.09 -9.84 4.52
CA GLY A 374 22.56 -10.79 5.50
C GLY A 374 21.48 -11.72 4.97
N ILE A 375 20.70 -11.28 3.97
CA ILE A 375 19.58 -12.07 3.44
C ILE A 375 19.99 -13.22 2.50
N SER A 376 21.21 -13.21 1.96
CA SER A 376 21.65 -14.10 0.87
C SER A 376 21.49 -15.61 1.16
N ALA A 377 21.55 -16.00 2.43
CA ALA A 377 21.42 -17.41 2.84
C ALA A 377 19.97 -17.93 2.83
N ALA A 378 18.99 -17.04 3.02
CA ALA A 378 17.59 -17.41 3.24
C ALA A 378 16.64 -16.90 2.15
N PHE A 379 17.09 -15.97 1.32
CA PHE A 379 16.29 -15.36 0.26
C PHE A 379 16.93 -15.62 -1.11
N PRO A 380 16.12 -15.74 -2.19
CA PRO A 380 16.62 -15.94 -3.53
C PRO A 380 17.44 -14.75 -4.05
N GLU A 381 18.25 -15.00 -5.07
CA GLU A 381 18.95 -13.94 -5.79
C GLU A 381 17.94 -13.08 -6.55
N TYR A 382 18.26 -11.81 -6.71
CA TYR A 382 17.43 -10.83 -7.41
C TYR A 382 18.31 -9.99 -8.36
N PRO A 383 17.73 -9.33 -9.37
CA PRO A 383 18.48 -8.47 -10.28
C PRO A 383 19.30 -7.42 -9.53
N ASP A 384 20.51 -7.13 -10.02
CA ASP A 384 21.31 -6.04 -9.47
C ASP A 384 20.60 -4.71 -9.74
N THR A 385 20.50 -3.87 -8.70
CA THR A 385 19.77 -2.63 -8.76
C THR A 385 20.45 -1.55 -7.93
N ALA A 386 20.35 -0.29 -8.37
CA ALA A 386 20.79 0.85 -7.59
C ALA A 386 19.76 1.23 -6.53
N LEU A 387 20.24 1.80 -5.44
CA LEU A 387 19.43 2.33 -4.35
C LEU A 387 19.98 3.68 -3.91
N GLU A 388 19.12 4.68 -3.87
CA GLU A 388 19.40 5.99 -3.28
C GLU A 388 18.60 6.14 -1.98
N VAL A 389 19.23 6.68 -0.95
CA VAL A 389 18.57 7.07 0.29
C VAL A 389 18.38 8.58 0.28
N LYS A 390 17.13 9.01 0.41
CA LYS A 390 16.77 10.43 0.54
C LYS A 390 16.14 10.70 1.89
N TYR A 391 16.20 11.96 2.31
CA TYR A 391 15.54 12.40 3.54
C TYR A 391 14.32 13.25 3.21
N VAL A 392 13.24 13.01 3.94
CA VAL A 392 12.02 13.80 3.82
C VAL A 392 12.34 15.26 4.13
N PRO A 393 11.91 16.23 3.30
CA PRO A 393 12.05 17.65 3.61
C PRO A 393 11.36 18.02 4.92
N GLU A 394 11.97 18.90 5.73
CA GLU A 394 11.46 19.31 7.05
C GLU A 394 10.00 19.74 7.04
N ALA A 395 9.56 20.41 5.97
CA ALA A 395 8.17 20.87 5.80
C ALA A 395 7.16 19.73 5.63
N MET A 396 7.61 18.50 5.32
CA MET A 396 6.76 17.32 5.09
C MET A 396 6.86 16.30 6.23
N GLU A 397 7.79 16.45 7.16
CA GLU A 397 8.10 15.45 8.20
C GLU A 397 6.90 15.13 9.11
N GLU A 398 6.05 16.13 9.38
CA GLU A 398 4.88 15.94 10.23
C GLU A 398 3.82 15.02 9.62
N HIS A 399 3.77 14.96 8.29
CA HIS A 399 2.69 14.34 7.52
C HIS A 399 3.08 13.02 6.84
N LEU A 400 4.37 12.64 6.86
CA LEU A 400 4.85 11.44 6.21
C LEU A 400 5.30 10.37 7.21
N SER A 401 5.22 9.11 6.78
CA SER A 401 5.69 7.94 7.54
C SER A 401 7.17 8.00 7.90
N PRO A 402 7.63 7.21 8.89
CA PRO A 402 9.03 7.17 9.31
C PRO A 402 10.02 6.84 8.20
N ALA A 403 9.65 5.98 7.28
CA ALA A 403 10.33 5.74 6.02
C ALA A 403 9.33 5.21 4.99
N PHE A 404 9.68 5.29 3.71
CA PHE A 404 8.91 4.66 2.63
C PHE A 404 9.78 4.40 1.42
N TYR A 405 9.51 3.29 0.76
CA TYR A 405 10.09 2.96 -0.53
C TYR A 405 9.25 3.57 -1.67
N MET A 406 9.87 4.39 -2.50
CA MET A 406 9.24 4.92 -3.72
C MET A 406 9.35 3.87 -4.82
N ILE A 407 8.23 3.28 -5.19
CA ILE A 407 8.18 2.27 -6.24
C ILE A 407 8.44 2.96 -7.59
N PRO A 408 9.49 2.56 -8.34
CA PRO A 408 9.79 3.14 -9.64
C PRO A 408 8.76 2.75 -10.71
N ALA A 409 8.83 3.39 -11.87
CA ALA A 409 8.13 2.94 -13.07
C ALA A 409 8.55 1.50 -13.42
N ILE A 410 7.61 0.69 -13.92
CA ILE A 410 7.86 -0.75 -14.18
C ILE A 410 8.94 -1.01 -15.25
N ASP A 411 9.19 -0.04 -16.11
CA ASP A 411 10.26 -0.06 -17.11
C ASP A 411 11.55 0.62 -16.64
N ASN A 412 11.65 0.97 -15.35
CA ASN A 412 12.82 1.65 -14.74
C ASN A 412 13.21 1.06 -13.36
N THR A 413 13.25 -0.25 -13.22
CA THR A 413 13.56 -0.96 -11.96
C THR A 413 15.00 -0.75 -11.46
N GLN A 414 15.82 0.02 -12.15
CA GLN A 414 17.20 0.31 -11.76
C GLN A 414 17.32 1.51 -10.81
N GLU A 415 16.32 2.38 -10.74
CA GLU A 415 16.34 3.61 -9.94
C GLU A 415 15.38 3.45 -8.74
N ASN A 416 15.91 2.98 -7.62
CA ASN A 416 15.11 2.78 -6.40
C ASN A 416 15.46 3.83 -5.36
N VAL A 417 14.45 4.37 -4.69
CA VAL A 417 14.62 5.40 -3.66
C VAL A 417 13.91 4.99 -2.38
N ILE A 418 14.60 5.07 -1.25
CA ILE A 418 14.00 4.99 0.08
C ILE A 418 14.09 6.36 0.73
N TYR A 419 12.94 6.92 1.12
CA TYR A 419 12.87 8.14 1.90
C TYR A 419 12.86 7.82 3.39
N ILE A 420 13.60 8.63 4.17
CA ILE A 420 13.67 8.54 5.63
C ILE A 420 13.18 9.85 6.23
N ASN A 421 12.19 9.74 7.09
CA ASN A 421 11.67 10.84 7.89
C ASN A 421 12.37 10.88 9.25
N GLN A 422 13.36 11.75 9.39
CA GLN A 422 14.20 11.82 10.59
C GLN A 422 13.41 12.23 11.85
N ALA A 423 12.40 13.07 11.70
CA ALA A 423 11.57 13.51 12.82
C ALA A 423 10.67 12.40 13.38
N GLN A 424 10.31 11.41 12.55
CA GLN A 424 9.43 10.30 12.93
C GLN A 424 10.21 9.00 13.25
N MET A 425 11.52 8.97 12.98
CA MET A 425 12.33 7.78 13.20
C MET A 425 12.58 7.55 14.70
N GLY A 426 12.39 6.28 15.11
CA GLY A 426 12.58 5.84 16.49
C GLY A 426 14.05 5.64 16.90
N ASP A 427 14.30 4.55 17.64
CA ASP A 427 15.65 4.13 18.00
C ASP A 427 16.34 3.32 16.88
N ASP A 428 17.60 2.99 17.09
CA ASP A 428 18.43 2.25 16.11
C ASP A 428 17.80 0.92 15.68
N LEU A 429 17.09 0.22 16.57
CA LEU A 429 16.42 -1.03 16.24
C LEU A 429 15.18 -0.77 15.36
N THR A 430 14.41 0.24 15.70
CA THR A 430 13.26 0.66 14.87
C THR A 430 13.74 1.08 13.49
N LEU A 431 14.82 1.86 13.37
CA LEU A 431 15.40 2.19 12.07
C LEU A 431 15.80 0.93 11.29
N PHE A 432 16.46 -0.03 11.94
CA PHE A 432 16.90 -1.27 11.30
C PHE A 432 15.72 -2.09 10.77
N THR A 433 14.69 -2.31 11.59
CA THR A 433 13.52 -3.11 11.19
C THR A 433 12.65 -2.38 10.16
N THR A 434 12.54 -1.05 10.25
CA THR A 434 11.86 -0.24 9.23
C THR A 434 12.60 -0.30 7.88
N LEU A 435 13.94 -0.20 7.88
CA LEU A 435 14.71 -0.34 6.65
C LEU A 435 14.70 -1.78 6.09
N ALA A 436 14.47 -2.78 6.93
CA ALA A 436 14.22 -4.14 6.45
C ALA A 436 12.83 -4.26 5.79
N HIS A 437 11.83 -3.57 6.32
CA HIS A 437 10.48 -3.48 5.75
C HIS A 437 10.48 -2.75 4.40
N GLU A 438 11.09 -1.58 4.31
CA GLU A 438 11.11 -0.76 3.09
C GLU A 438 12.12 -1.28 2.04
N GLY A 439 13.25 -1.81 2.50
CA GLY A 439 14.37 -2.20 1.66
C GLY A 439 14.54 -3.72 1.51
N PHE A 440 15.51 -4.28 2.26
CA PHE A 440 15.92 -5.68 2.16
C PHE A 440 15.63 -6.46 3.46
N PRO A 441 14.80 -7.54 3.38
CA PRO A 441 14.17 -8.17 2.21
C PRO A 441 12.70 -7.76 1.96
N GLY A 442 12.29 -6.54 2.34
CA GLY A 442 10.91 -6.06 2.26
C GLY A 442 10.49 -5.55 0.87
N HIS A 443 9.87 -4.38 0.81
CA HIS A 443 9.21 -3.84 -0.39
C HIS A 443 10.13 -3.70 -1.61
N LEU A 444 11.30 -3.08 -1.46
CA LEU A 444 12.24 -2.92 -2.57
C LEU A 444 12.68 -4.29 -3.13
N TYR A 445 13.07 -5.19 -2.24
CA TYR A 445 13.49 -6.53 -2.63
C TYR A 445 12.35 -7.29 -3.35
N GLN A 446 11.14 -7.25 -2.79
CA GLN A 446 9.95 -7.87 -3.39
C GLN A 446 9.68 -7.34 -4.80
N THR A 447 9.70 -6.01 -4.96
CA THR A 447 9.43 -5.35 -6.25
C THR A 447 10.49 -5.73 -7.29
N VAL A 448 11.78 -5.59 -6.95
CA VAL A 448 12.86 -5.88 -7.90
C VAL A 448 12.94 -7.37 -8.25
N PHE A 449 12.71 -8.26 -7.27
CA PHE A 449 12.64 -9.70 -7.54
C PHE A 449 11.52 -10.03 -8.51
N TYR A 450 10.30 -9.53 -8.22
CA TYR A 450 9.12 -9.83 -9.01
C TYR A 450 9.22 -9.29 -10.44
N GLU A 451 9.63 -8.04 -10.62
CA GLU A 451 9.87 -7.48 -11.96
C GLU A 451 10.95 -8.26 -12.73
N GLY A 452 11.93 -8.83 -12.03
CA GLY A 452 12.95 -9.71 -12.62
C GLY A 452 12.40 -11.01 -13.19
N THR A 453 11.17 -11.40 -12.86
CA THR A 453 10.48 -12.58 -13.45
C THR A 453 9.77 -12.29 -14.78
N ASP A 454 9.82 -11.05 -15.28
CA ASP A 454 9.15 -10.57 -16.50
C ASP A 454 7.61 -10.81 -16.45
N PRO A 455 6.92 -10.31 -15.42
CA PRO A 455 5.48 -10.50 -15.26
C PRO A 455 4.69 -9.81 -16.38
N ASP A 456 3.44 -10.25 -16.59
CA ASP A 456 2.53 -9.53 -17.47
C ASP A 456 2.30 -8.11 -16.92
N PRO A 457 2.52 -7.03 -17.71
CA PRO A 457 2.37 -5.65 -17.23
C PRO A 457 0.99 -5.34 -16.62
N VAL A 458 -0.08 -6.03 -17.04
CA VAL A 458 -1.42 -5.85 -16.48
C VAL A 458 -1.46 -6.11 -14.97
N ARG A 459 -0.58 -6.98 -14.46
CA ARG A 459 -0.50 -7.30 -13.04
C ARG A 459 -0.11 -6.11 -12.16
N ASN A 460 0.58 -5.13 -12.73
CA ASN A 460 0.93 -3.89 -12.04
C ASN A 460 -0.25 -2.92 -11.84
N LEU A 461 -1.39 -3.18 -12.47
CA LEU A 461 -2.62 -2.43 -12.20
C LEU A 461 -3.27 -2.80 -10.87
N PHE A 462 -2.98 -3.99 -10.33
CA PHE A 462 -3.64 -4.53 -9.14
C PHE A 462 -2.80 -4.34 -7.89
N SER A 463 -3.46 -4.12 -6.76
CA SER A 463 -2.82 -4.01 -5.46
C SER A 463 -3.44 -5.00 -4.49
N PHE A 464 -2.63 -5.90 -3.97
CA PHE A 464 -3.01 -6.88 -2.96
C PHE A 464 -2.32 -6.55 -1.64
N GLY A 465 -2.97 -5.66 -0.85
CA GLY A 465 -2.38 -5.11 0.37
C GLY A 465 -1.91 -6.19 1.35
N GLY A 466 -2.70 -7.25 1.55
CA GLY A 466 -2.34 -8.38 2.40
C GLY A 466 -1.08 -9.10 1.94
N TYR A 467 -0.86 -9.24 0.62
CA TYR A 467 0.36 -9.82 0.09
C TYR A 467 1.55 -8.84 0.24
N VAL A 468 1.41 -7.60 -0.22
CA VAL A 468 2.51 -6.63 -0.29
C VAL A 468 2.98 -6.22 1.10
N GLU A 469 2.07 -5.78 1.97
CA GLU A 469 2.38 -5.37 3.34
C GLU A 469 2.64 -6.58 4.25
N GLY A 470 1.93 -7.68 4.00
CA GLY A 470 2.16 -8.93 4.71
C GLY A 470 3.56 -9.47 4.47
N TRP A 471 4.07 -9.42 3.23
CA TRP A 471 5.46 -9.77 2.92
C TRP A 471 6.46 -8.85 3.62
N ALA A 472 6.27 -7.53 3.51
CA ALA A 472 7.18 -6.58 4.13
C ALA A 472 7.19 -6.71 5.67
N THR A 473 6.03 -6.97 6.29
CA THR A 473 5.92 -7.29 7.71
C THR A 473 6.60 -8.62 8.04
N TYR A 474 6.44 -9.66 7.22
CA TYR A 474 7.15 -10.92 7.38
C TYR A 474 8.67 -10.73 7.29
N ALA A 475 9.14 -9.93 6.34
CA ALA A 475 10.54 -9.54 6.17
C ALA A 475 11.07 -8.76 7.38
N GLU A 476 10.31 -7.78 7.88
CA GLU A 476 10.60 -7.06 9.12
C GLU A 476 10.75 -8.00 10.30
N MET A 477 9.83 -8.96 10.46
CA MET A 477 9.90 -9.96 11.53
C MET A 477 11.11 -10.89 11.39
N CYS A 478 11.54 -11.21 10.17
CA CYS A 478 12.76 -11.97 9.91
C CYS A 478 14.02 -11.16 10.25
N SER A 479 14.00 -9.84 10.08
CA SER A 479 15.16 -8.97 10.27
C SER A 479 15.67 -8.92 11.71
N TYR A 480 14.83 -9.18 12.71
CA TYR A 480 15.28 -9.29 14.10
C TYR A 480 16.39 -10.31 14.29
N TYR A 481 16.39 -11.39 13.49
CA TYR A 481 17.41 -12.44 13.52
C TYR A 481 18.67 -12.12 12.70
N LEU A 482 18.68 -10.99 11.98
CA LEU A 482 19.86 -10.45 11.29
C LEU A 482 20.60 -9.41 12.14
N THR A 483 20.03 -9.04 13.29
CA THR A 483 20.66 -8.12 14.24
C THR A 483 21.80 -8.82 15.01
N PRO A 484 22.73 -8.07 15.64
CA PRO A 484 23.75 -8.63 16.54
C PRO A 484 23.18 -9.09 17.90
N LEU A 485 21.88 -9.06 18.11
CA LEU A 485 21.22 -9.53 19.34
C LEU A 485 21.35 -11.05 19.49
N SER A 486 21.28 -11.55 20.72
CA SER A 486 21.14 -13.00 20.93
C SER A 486 19.82 -13.50 20.32
N LYS A 487 19.78 -14.78 19.93
CA LYS A 487 18.56 -15.38 19.37
C LYS A 487 17.36 -15.22 20.30
N GLU A 488 17.59 -15.34 21.61
CA GLU A 488 16.56 -15.18 22.64
C GLU A 488 16.03 -13.75 22.68
N GLN A 489 16.92 -12.73 22.62
CA GLN A 489 16.52 -11.33 22.58
C GLN A 489 15.77 -11.00 21.30
N ALA A 490 16.29 -11.43 20.15
CA ALA A 490 15.64 -11.26 18.84
C ALA A 490 14.23 -11.87 18.85
N THR A 491 14.07 -13.09 19.38
CA THR A 491 12.77 -13.76 19.48
C THR A 491 11.80 -13.00 20.39
N LEU A 492 12.25 -12.53 21.55
CA LEU A 492 11.38 -11.75 22.47
C LEU A 492 10.87 -10.48 21.82
N LEU A 493 11.74 -9.74 21.12
CA LEU A 493 11.38 -8.48 20.46
C LEU A 493 10.45 -8.71 19.27
N GLN A 494 10.77 -9.70 18.44
CA GLN A 494 9.95 -10.07 17.30
C GLN A 494 8.55 -10.53 17.72
N LYS A 495 8.46 -11.41 18.75
CA LYS A 495 7.16 -11.86 19.27
C LYS A 495 6.34 -10.72 19.88
N ASN A 496 7.00 -9.80 20.58
CA ASN A 496 6.34 -8.61 21.10
C ASN A 496 5.79 -7.71 19.98
N ALA A 497 6.55 -7.47 18.90
CA ALA A 497 6.11 -6.71 17.73
C ALA A 497 4.90 -7.39 17.06
N SER A 498 4.96 -8.71 16.86
CA SER A 498 3.84 -9.51 16.32
C SER A 498 2.57 -9.38 17.16
N ILE A 499 2.68 -9.47 18.50
CA ILE A 499 1.51 -9.32 19.42
C ILE A 499 0.92 -7.92 19.30
N ILE A 500 1.74 -6.87 19.24
CA ILE A 500 1.24 -5.49 19.13
C ILE A 500 0.42 -5.33 17.83
N LEU A 501 0.92 -5.81 16.69
CA LEU A 501 0.18 -5.79 15.43
C LEU A 501 -1.13 -6.57 15.51
N ALA A 502 -1.10 -7.75 16.18
CA ALA A 502 -2.30 -8.55 16.42
C ALA A 502 -3.37 -7.79 17.19
N LEU A 503 -2.96 -6.99 18.19
CA LEU A 503 -3.91 -6.19 18.98
C LEU A 503 -4.59 -5.12 18.14
N TYR A 504 -3.88 -4.47 17.22
CA TYR A 504 -4.47 -3.51 16.31
C TYR A 504 -5.45 -4.19 15.33
N ALA A 505 -5.08 -5.34 14.75
CA ALA A 505 -5.94 -6.10 13.87
C ALA A 505 -7.23 -6.58 14.58
N LEU A 506 -7.11 -7.08 15.82
CA LEU A 506 -8.26 -7.47 16.64
C LEU A 506 -9.14 -6.28 17.03
N ALA A 507 -8.54 -5.11 17.29
CA ALA A 507 -9.31 -3.91 17.59
C ALA A 507 -10.06 -3.39 16.36
N ASP A 508 -9.47 -3.47 15.17
CA ASP A 508 -10.11 -3.11 13.90
C ASP A 508 -11.38 -3.96 13.68
N MET A 509 -11.26 -5.28 13.77
CA MET A 509 -12.42 -6.21 13.67
C MET A 509 -13.43 -5.97 14.80
N GLY A 510 -12.97 -5.74 16.02
CA GLY A 510 -13.82 -5.45 17.17
C GLY A 510 -14.63 -4.17 17.01
N ILE A 511 -14.03 -3.12 16.50
CA ILE A 511 -14.66 -1.80 16.32
C ILE A 511 -15.63 -1.84 15.13
N HIS A 512 -15.16 -2.30 13.97
CA HIS A 512 -15.95 -2.24 12.74
C HIS A 512 -16.98 -3.34 12.59
N TYR A 513 -16.74 -4.52 13.16
CA TYR A 513 -17.63 -5.67 13.00
C TYR A 513 -18.44 -5.99 14.26
N GLU A 514 -17.79 -6.04 15.43
CA GLU A 514 -18.46 -6.37 16.72
C GLU A 514 -19.06 -5.13 17.41
N GLY A 515 -18.69 -3.92 16.99
CA GLY A 515 -19.23 -2.66 17.47
C GLY A 515 -18.65 -2.20 18.80
N TRP A 516 -17.37 -2.44 19.05
CA TRP A 516 -16.71 -1.96 20.26
C TRP A 516 -16.78 -0.44 20.36
N SER A 517 -17.13 0.01 21.55
CA SER A 517 -17.02 1.41 21.94
C SER A 517 -15.58 1.75 22.33
N ARG A 518 -15.28 3.05 22.47
CA ARG A 518 -14.01 3.54 23.03
C ARG A 518 -13.67 2.88 24.38
N MET A 519 -14.65 2.66 25.25
CA MET A 519 -14.45 1.97 26.53
C MET A 519 -14.12 0.49 26.37
N ASP A 520 -14.71 -0.18 25.39
CA ASP A 520 -14.40 -1.60 25.08
C ASP A 520 -12.96 -1.70 24.56
N ALA A 521 -12.53 -0.78 23.70
CA ALA A 521 -11.15 -0.70 23.23
C ALA A 521 -10.16 -0.46 24.38
N VAL A 522 -10.44 0.49 25.29
CA VAL A 522 -9.62 0.73 26.49
C VAL A 522 -9.54 -0.53 27.37
N ALA A 523 -10.65 -1.21 27.59
CA ALA A 523 -10.68 -2.45 28.36
C ALA A 523 -9.87 -3.57 27.68
N PHE A 524 -9.98 -3.70 26.35
CA PHE A 524 -9.24 -4.66 25.56
C PHE A 524 -7.72 -4.44 25.67
N PHE A 525 -7.24 -3.26 25.32
CA PHE A 525 -5.82 -2.92 25.36
C PHE A 525 -5.23 -2.99 26.78
N SER A 526 -6.02 -2.64 27.80
CA SER A 526 -5.61 -2.74 29.21
C SER A 526 -5.31 -4.18 29.64
N ASN A 527 -6.00 -5.19 29.07
CA ASN A 527 -5.70 -6.60 29.34
C ASN A 527 -4.30 -7.02 28.87
N TYR A 528 -3.71 -6.28 27.95
CA TYR A 528 -2.36 -6.49 27.43
C TYR A 528 -1.36 -5.45 27.95
N GLY A 529 -1.74 -4.64 28.95
CA GLY A 529 -0.86 -3.70 29.62
C GLY A 529 -0.77 -2.32 29.00
N ILE A 530 -1.48 -2.04 27.90
CA ILE A 530 -1.60 -0.72 27.30
C ILE A 530 -2.72 0.02 28.03
N THR A 531 -2.35 0.87 29.01
CA THR A 531 -3.30 1.48 29.97
C THR A 531 -3.46 2.99 29.81
N ASP A 532 -2.69 3.60 28.91
CA ASP A 532 -2.82 5.03 28.60
C ASP A 532 -4.07 5.27 27.75
N ALA A 533 -5.05 5.94 28.32
CA ALA A 533 -6.34 6.16 27.68
C ALA A 533 -6.24 7.08 26.46
N ASP A 534 -5.35 8.07 26.49
CA ASP A 534 -5.16 9.01 25.38
C ASP A 534 -4.52 8.31 24.18
N THR A 535 -3.60 7.38 24.41
CA THR A 535 -3.04 6.53 23.36
C THR A 535 -4.10 5.61 22.74
N VAL A 536 -4.94 4.96 23.56
CA VAL A 536 -6.01 4.09 23.04
C VAL A 536 -7.07 4.89 22.29
N GLU A 537 -7.35 6.13 22.72
CA GLU A 537 -8.26 7.03 22.01
C GLU A 537 -7.76 7.31 20.58
N ARG A 538 -6.49 7.70 20.44
CA ARG A 538 -5.88 7.91 19.12
C ARG A 538 -5.90 6.65 18.25
N ILE A 539 -5.62 5.48 18.82
CA ILE A 539 -5.73 4.20 18.10
C ILE A 539 -7.16 3.98 17.61
N TYR A 540 -8.15 4.22 18.46
CA TYR A 540 -9.56 4.08 18.11
C TYR A 540 -9.95 5.00 16.95
N GLU A 541 -9.55 6.26 16.98
CA GLU A 541 -9.84 7.26 15.95
C GLU A 541 -9.17 6.90 14.61
N LEU A 542 -7.93 6.45 14.65
CA LEU A 542 -7.22 5.99 13.44
C LEU A 542 -7.86 4.75 12.81
N ILE A 543 -8.30 3.80 13.62
CA ILE A 543 -9.04 2.62 13.15
C ILE A 543 -10.36 3.04 12.51
N ILE A 544 -11.12 3.93 13.13
CA ILE A 544 -12.38 4.46 12.55
C ILE A 544 -12.12 5.09 11.16
N GLY A 545 -11.06 5.87 11.02
CA GLY A 545 -10.73 6.56 9.78
C GLY A 545 -10.08 5.70 8.70
N SER A 546 -9.69 4.46 9.00
CA SER A 546 -8.99 3.59 8.07
C SER A 546 -9.34 2.10 8.29
N PRO A 547 -10.58 1.70 8.00
CA PRO A 547 -11.04 0.33 8.20
C PRO A 547 -10.19 -0.70 7.45
N GLY A 548 -9.82 -1.79 8.10
CA GLY A 548 -9.04 -2.87 7.51
C GLY A 548 -7.54 -2.55 7.32
N ASN A 549 -7.10 -1.33 7.64
CA ASN A 549 -5.71 -0.94 7.39
C ASN A 549 -4.71 -1.84 8.13
N TYR A 550 -4.93 -2.10 9.41
CA TYR A 550 -4.02 -2.95 10.19
C TYR A 550 -4.11 -4.44 9.82
N LEU A 551 -5.20 -4.85 9.17
CA LEU A 551 -5.38 -6.25 8.76
C LEU A 551 -4.41 -6.63 7.65
N LYS A 552 -4.15 -5.76 6.68
CA LYS A 552 -3.21 -6.05 5.58
C LYS A 552 -1.81 -6.39 6.09
N TYR A 553 -1.34 -5.71 7.15
CA TYR A 553 -0.04 -5.98 7.79
C TYR A 553 -0.05 -7.29 8.55
N TYR A 554 -0.95 -7.38 9.54
CA TYR A 554 -0.90 -8.50 10.47
C TYR A 554 -1.45 -9.80 9.88
N ILE A 555 -2.63 -9.75 9.27
CA ILE A 555 -3.20 -10.95 8.65
C ILE A 555 -2.35 -11.40 7.47
N GLY A 556 -1.90 -10.47 6.63
CA GLY A 556 -0.96 -10.79 5.55
C GLY A 556 0.31 -11.49 6.04
N TYR A 557 0.93 -10.96 7.11
CA TYR A 557 2.07 -11.61 7.77
C TYR A 557 1.73 -13.03 8.25
N VAL A 558 0.59 -13.22 8.90
CA VAL A 558 0.18 -14.54 9.40
C VAL A 558 -0.11 -15.49 8.26
N GLN A 559 -0.68 -15.04 7.15
CA GLN A 559 -0.88 -15.86 5.95
C GLN A 559 0.47 -16.40 5.41
N PHE A 560 1.50 -15.57 5.31
CA PHE A 560 2.85 -16.05 4.96
C PHE A 560 3.41 -17.06 5.97
N LEU A 561 3.10 -16.91 7.26
CA LEU A 561 3.48 -17.92 8.26
C LEU A 561 2.72 -19.24 8.05
N GLU A 562 1.43 -19.21 7.73
CA GLU A 562 0.63 -20.41 7.48
C GLU A 562 1.12 -21.14 6.22
N LEU A 563 1.33 -20.41 5.11
CA LEU A 563 1.93 -20.98 3.90
C LEU A 563 3.30 -21.63 4.18
N LYS A 564 4.14 -20.97 4.98
CA LYS A 564 5.43 -21.53 5.39
C LYS A 564 5.29 -22.78 6.26
N LYS A 565 4.33 -22.79 7.22
CA LYS A 565 4.04 -23.95 8.06
C LYS A 565 3.60 -25.14 7.20
N GLU A 566 2.81 -24.87 6.17
CA GLU A 566 2.39 -25.90 5.22
C GLU A 566 3.57 -26.43 4.40
N TRP A 567 4.37 -25.52 3.83
CA TRP A 567 5.58 -25.88 3.10
C TRP A 567 6.53 -26.77 3.93
N VAL A 568 6.78 -26.41 5.19
CA VAL A 568 7.58 -27.21 6.12
C VAL A 568 6.97 -28.60 6.36
N ARG A 569 5.63 -28.68 6.42
CA ARG A 569 4.92 -29.94 6.66
C ARG A 569 5.05 -30.92 5.50
N GLU A 570 5.01 -30.40 4.27
CA GLU A 570 5.10 -31.20 3.06
C GLU A 570 6.56 -31.60 2.76
N GLU A 571 7.50 -30.64 2.78
CA GLU A 571 8.91 -30.84 2.43
C GLU A 571 9.72 -31.55 3.53
N LYS A 572 9.33 -31.47 4.79
CA LYS A 572 9.97 -32.12 5.95
C LYS A 572 11.48 -31.85 6.04
N GLU A 573 12.31 -32.91 5.85
CA GLU A 573 13.77 -32.84 5.93
C GLU A 573 14.38 -32.10 4.71
N GLU A 574 13.64 -31.94 3.62
CA GLU A 574 14.06 -31.24 2.40
C GLU A 574 13.68 -29.74 2.41
N PHE A 575 13.06 -29.27 3.50
CA PHE A 575 12.66 -27.87 3.64
C PHE A 575 13.83 -26.91 3.41
N SER A 576 13.60 -25.96 2.50
CA SER A 576 14.48 -24.82 2.24
C SER A 576 13.70 -23.52 2.35
N GLN A 577 14.11 -22.66 3.27
CA GLN A 577 13.51 -21.33 3.40
C GLN A 577 13.66 -20.50 2.12
N LYS A 578 14.82 -20.63 1.45
CA LYS A 578 15.11 -19.94 0.19
C LYS A 578 14.14 -20.38 -0.91
N LYS A 579 13.86 -21.68 -1.06
CA LYS A 579 12.90 -22.21 -2.02
C LYS A 579 11.46 -21.75 -1.74
N PHE A 580 11.07 -21.73 -0.46
CA PHE A 580 9.77 -21.20 -0.06
C PHE A 580 9.61 -19.72 -0.47
N HIS A 581 10.62 -18.90 -0.15
CA HIS A 581 10.60 -17.48 -0.54
C HIS A 581 10.58 -17.29 -2.06
N GLU A 582 11.36 -18.10 -2.78
CA GLU A 582 11.38 -18.08 -4.25
C GLU A 582 9.99 -18.41 -4.84
N ALA A 583 9.34 -19.45 -4.32
CA ALA A 583 8.03 -19.88 -4.78
C ALA A 583 6.98 -18.76 -4.61
N VAL A 584 6.83 -18.23 -3.41
CA VAL A 584 5.81 -17.20 -3.15
C VAL A 584 6.09 -15.91 -3.89
N LEU A 585 7.36 -15.49 -4.01
CA LEU A 585 7.75 -14.28 -4.73
C LEU A 585 7.61 -14.40 -6.25
N THR A 586 7.79 -15.61 -6.81
CA THR A 586 7.61 -15.86 -8.25
C THR A 586 6.14 -15.86 -8.66
N VAL A 587 5.23 -16.31 -7.79
CA VAL A 587 3.78 -16.07 -7.98
C VAL A 587 3.51 -14.57 -8.01
N GLY A 588 4.17 -13.81 -7.12
CA GLY A 588 4.04 -12.36 -7.03
C GLY A 588 2.75 -11.91 -6.34
N PRO A 589 2.47 -10.58 -6.34
CA PRO A 589 1.30 -10.03 -5.68
C PRO A 589 0.00 -10.63 -6.21
N ALA A 590 -0.73 -11.32 -5.32
CA ALA A 590 -2.01 -12.00 -5.61
C ALA A 590 -2.77 -12.24 -4.28
N PRO A 591 -4.07 -12.60 -4.34
CA PRO A 591 -4.78 -13.19 -3.21
C PRO A 591 -4.09 -14.46 -2.72
N PHE A 592 -4.17 -14.74 -1.41
CA PHE A 592 -3.43 -15.86 -0.82
C PHE A 592 -3.86 -17.24 -1.33
N ASP A 593 -5.12 -17.41 -1.70
CA ASP A 593 -5.61 -18.67 -2.29
C ASP A 593 -4.92 -18.95 -3.63
N ILE A 594 -4.70 -17.92 -4.45
CA ILE A 594 -3.94 -18.02 -5.71
C ILE A 594 -2.45 -18.28 -5.41
N VAL A 595 -1.87 -17.62 -4.40
CA VAL A 595 -0.48 -17.87 -4.00
C VAL A 595 -0.30 -19.31 -3.55
N GLU A 596 -1.22 -19.84 -2.72
CA GLU A 596 -1.20 -21.22 -2.20
C GLU A 596 -1.30 -22.25 -3.34
N GLU A 597 -2.19 -22.04 -4.29
CA GLU A 597 -2.37 -22.93 -5.44
C GLU A 597 -1.11 -23.01 -6.30
N TYR A 598 -0.54 -21.86 -6.69
CA TYR A 598 0.53 -21.82 -7.69
C TYR A 598 1.95 -21.94 -7.15
N MET A 599 2.20 -21.69 -5.86
CA MET A 599 3.56 -21.78 -5.31
C MET A 599 4.18 -23.18 -5.44
N TRP A 600 3.34 -24.22 -5.49
CA TRP A 600 3.78 -25.61 -5.69
C TRP A 600 4.04 -25.95 -7.16
N GLU A 601 3.21 -25.45 -8.06
CA GLU A 601 3.34 -25.71 -9.50
C GLU A 601 4.57 -25.02 -10.09
N ILE A 602 4.85 -23.77 -9.68
CA ILE A 602 5.99 -22.98 -10.15
C ILE A 602 7.32 -23.67 -9.81
N THR A 603 7.44 -24.27 -8.61
CA THR A 603 8.66 -24.98 -8.22
C THR A 603 8.84 -26.32 -8.92
N ALA A 604 7.75 -26.99 -9.31
CA ALA A 604 7.82 -28.23 -10.06
C ALA A 604 8.30 -28.01 -11.51
N ASP A 605 7.93 -26.89 -12.12
CA ASP A 605 8.31 -26.53 -13.51
C ASP A 605 9.79 -26.12 -13.61
N SER A 606 10.28 -25.36 -12.60
CA SER A 606 11.71 -24.96 -12.53
C SER A 606 12.67 -26.14 -12.30
N GLY A 607 12.21 -27.26 -11.72
CA GLY A 607 13.01 -28.48 -11.53
C GLY A 607 13.07 -29.43 -12.73
N ALA A 608 12.30 -29.16 -13.79
CA ALA A 608 12.29 -29.99 -15.00
C ALA A 608 13.34 -29.55 -16.04
N ASP A 609 13.92 -28.36 -15.89
CA ASP A 609 14.95 -27.79 -16.78
C ASP A 609 16.40 -27.93 -16.25
N GLU A 610 16.63 -28.53 -15.04
CA GLU A 610 17.95 -28.96 -14.54
C GLU A 610 18.18 -30.46 -14.83
#